data_c9e942ae6c0ac2d338747ec514278ace
#
_entry.id   c9e942ae6c0ac2d338747ec514278ace
#
_cell.length_a   1.000
_cell.length_b   1.000
_cell.length_c   1.000
_cell.angle_alpha   90.00
_cell.angle_beta   90.00
_cell.angle_gamma   90.00
#
_symmetry.space_group_name_H-M   'P 1'
#
loop_
_entity.id
_entity.type
_entity.pdbx_description
1 polymer ?
#
loop_
_entity_poly.entity_id
_entity_poly.type
_entity_poly.pdbx_seq_one_letter_code
_entity_poly.pdbx_strand_id
1 'polypeptide(L)'
;MVGLHRAGGTHGNIKVTGYSSTFLLESDHTCASWCNKSLSDIVKELTDKAGVQALVNPETKSKLEYECQYEETNFGFIQRLARQYQEWLYYDGQNLVFGKPQPGSTTKLIYGEELSVLDVCSQALARPIKGK
;
A
#
# COMPACT_ATOMS: atom_id res chain seq x y z
N MET A 1 11.07 -0.44 10.57
CA MET A 1 12.27 -1.21 11.04
C MET A 1 13.35 -1.12 9.99
N VAL A 2 14.56 -0.78 10.40
CA VAL A 2 15.73 -0.74 9.51
C VAL A 2 16.68 -1.86 9.93
N GLY A 3 17.01 -2.76 9.00
CA GLY A 3 17.97 -3.83 9.23
C GLY A 3 19.29 -3.57 8.50
N LEU A 4 20.42 -3.78 9.19
CA LEU A 4 21.76 -3.64 8.64
C LEU A 4 22.36 -5.02 8.42
N HIS A 5 22.65 -5.38 7.16
CA HIS A 5 23.34 -6.63 6.81
C HIS A 5 24.70 -6.32 6.17
N ARG A 6 25.75 -6.91 6.72
CA ARG A 6 27.09 -6.83 6.13
C ARG A 6 27.23 -7.97 5.11
N ALA A 7 27.36 -7.64 3.84
CA ALA A 7 27.70 -8.63 2.83
C ALA A 7 29.17 -9.02 2.97
N GLY A 8 29.45 -10.32 3.13
CA GLY A 8 30.79 -10.86 3.29
C GLY A 8 31.64 -10.62 2.04
N GLY A 9 32.80 -10.01 2.23
CA GLY A 9 33.82 -9.72 1.23
C GLY A 9 34.82 -8.73 1.78
N THR A 10 36.03 -8.71 1.22
CA THR A 10 37.17 -7.85 1.64
C THR A 10 36.89 -6.35 1.53
N HIS A 11 35.80 -5.94 0.90
CA HIS A 11 35.39 -4.55 0.69
C HIS A 11 34.00 -4.27 1.30
N GLY A 12 33.78 -4.65 2.52
CA GLY A 12 32.65 -4.37 3.39
C GLY A 12 31.48 -3.56 2.85
N ASN A 13 30.66 -4.12 1.94
CA ASN A 13 29.40 -3.48 1.54
C ASN A 13 28.37 -3.61 2.65
N ILE A 14 27.72 -2.50 3.01
CA ILE A 14 26.62 -2.48 3.98
C ILE A 14 25.30 -2.46 3.20
N LYS A 15 24.49 -3.49 3.43
CA LYS A 15 23.12 -3.54 2.91
C LYS A 15 22.16 -2.99 3.97
N VAL A 16 21.44 -1.93 3.64
CA VAL A 16 20.40 -1.35 4.50
C VAL A 16 19.04 -1.74 3.94
N THR A 17 18.21 -2.36 4.78
CA THR A 17 16.84 -2.72 4.43
C THR A 17 15.89 -2.01 5.36
N GLY A 18 14.86 -1.36 4.81
CA GLY A 18 13.86 -0.62 5.58
C GLY A 18 12.45 -0.92 5.07
N TYR A 19 11.49 -0.67 5.92
CA TYR A 19 10.07 -0.77 5.60
C TYR A 19 9.41 0.59 5.77
N SER A 20 8.38 0.86 4.97
CA SER A 20 7.56 2.06 5.12
C SER A 20 6.71 2.00 6.39
N SER A 21 6.15 3.15 6.80
CA SER A 21 5.25 3.22 7.95
C SER A 21 4.01 2.31 7.84
N THR A 22 3.68 1.86 6.63
CA THR A 22 2.59 0.90 6.39
C THR A 22 2.80 -0.44 7.09
N PHE A 23 4.04 -0.76 7.50
CA PHE A 23 4.34 -1.91 8.34
C PHE A 23 3.53 -1.94 9.65
N LEU A 24 3.17 -0.77 10.18
CA LEU A 24 2.34 -0.66 11.39
C LEU A 24 0.91 -1.20 11.18
N LEU A 25 0.47 -1.30 9.94
CA LEU A 25 -0.83 -1.89 9.60
C LEU A 25 -0.80 -3.42 9.51
N GLU A 26 0.38 -4.03 9.60
CA GLU A 26 0.55 -5.49 9.51
C GLU A 26 0.76 -6.17 10.87
N SER A 27 0.64 -5.44 11.97
CA SER A 27 1.02 -5.94 13.29
C SER A 27 0.15 -7.09 13.78
N ASP A 28 -1.17 -7.00 13.62
CA ASP A 28 -2.11 -7.96 14.21
C ASP A 28 -3.24 -8.35 13.27
N HIS A 29 -3.68 -9.60 13.37
CA HIS A 29 -4.90 -10.06 12.75
C HIS A 29 -6.09 -9.64 13.59
N THR A 30 -7.02 -8.91 13.00
CA THR A 30 -8.18 -8.36 13.70
C THR A 30 -9.49 -8.75 13.03
N CYS A 31 -10.56 -8.68 13.83
CA CYS A 31 -11.92 -8.82 13.34
C CYS A 31 -12.68 -7.52 13.62
N ALA A 32 -13.28 -6.96 12.59
CA ALA A 32 -14.08 -5.75 12.66
C ALA A 32 -15.17 -5.75 11.59
N SER A 33 -16.20 -4.97 11.78
CA SER A 33 -17.26 -4.80 10.79
C SER A 33 -17.73 -3.36 10.73
N TRP A 34 -18.16 -2.96 9.56
CA TRP A 34 -18.66 -1.62 9.28
C TRP A 34 -19.97 -1.70 8.52
N CYS A 35 -20.95 -0.93 8.95
CA CYS A 35 -22.25 -0.80 8.31
C CYS A 35 -22.48 0.64 7.87
N ASN A 36 -22.99 0.85 6.66
CA ASN A 36 -23.32 2.16 6.11
C ASN A 36 -22.18 3.20 6.16
N LYS A 37 -20.93 2.75 6.07
CA LYS A 37 -19.75 3.61 6.00
C LYS A 37 -19.22 3.72 4.58
N SER A 38 -18.61 4.85 4.26
CA SER A 38 -17.91 4.98 2.98
C SER A 38 -16.57 4.26 3.02
N LEU A 39 -16.08 3.89 1.84
CA LEU A 39 -14.76 3.27 1.70
C LEU A 39 -13.65 4.16 2.29
N SER A 40 -13.76 5.48 2.10
CA SER A 40 -12.80 6.43 2.67
C SER A 40 -12.82 6.47 4.20
N ASP A 41 -13.99 6.35 4.83
CA ASP A 41 -14.11 6.36 6.29
C ASP A 41 -13.46 5.12 6.90
N ILE A 42 -13.69 3.96 6.29
CA ILE A 42 -13.10 2.69 6.74
C ILE A 42 -11.57 2.74 6.68
N VAL A 43 -11.03 3.14 5.54
CA VAL A 43 -9.56 3.19 5.35
C VAL A 43 -8.93 4.22 6.28
N LYS A 44 -9.53 5.40 6.44
CA LYS A 44 -9.06 6.43 7.38
C LYS A 44 -9.07 5.94 8.83
N GLU A 45 -10.15 5.31 9.25
CA GLU A 45 -10.25 4.76 10.60
C GLU A 45 -9.10 3.79 10.91
N LEU A 46 -8.76 2.92 9.97
CA LEU A 46 -7.70 1.94 10.14
C LEU A 46 -6.31 2.57 10.13
N THR A 47 -6.06 3.52 9.22
CA THR A 47 -4.77 4.23 9.14
C THR A 47 -4.54 5.14 10.33
N ASP A 48 -5.57 5.84 10.81
CA ASP A 48 -5.50 6.72 11.98
C ASP A 48 -5.21 5.91 13.26
N LYS A 49 -5.88 4.78 13.45
CA LYS A 49 -5.62 3.87 14.59
C LYS A 49 -4.19 3.35 14.60
N ALA A 50 -3.61 3.10 13.43
CA ALA A 50 -2.23 2.63 13.30
C ALA A 50 -1.19 3.76 13.33
N GLY A 51 -1.61 5.03 13.32
CA GLY A 51 -0.71 6.18 13.24
C GLY A 51 -0.02 6.33 11.89
N VAL A 52 -0.62 5.82 10.82
CA VAL A 52 -0.10 5.87 9.46
C VAL A 52 -0.72 7.03 8.70
N GLN A 53 0.11 7.91 8.16
CA GLN A 53 -0.37 8.99 7.30
C GLN A 53 -0.91 8.42 5.99
N ALA A 54 -2.13 8.82 5.63
CA ALA A 54 -2.79 8.33 4.43
C ALA A 54 -3.49 9.44 3.65
N LEU A 55 -3.39 9.36 2.33
CA LEU A 55 -4.17 10.15 1.38
C LEU A 55 -5.27 9.25 0.82
N VAL A 56 -6.48 9.45 1.29
CA VAL A 56 -7.61 8.59 0.96
C VAL A 56 -8.61 9.35 0.09
N ASN A 57 -8.63 9.03 -1.19
CA ASN A 57 -9.52 9.64 -2.18
C ASN A 57 -10.01 8.60 -3.21
N PRO A 58 -10.81 7.61 -2.77
CA PRO A 58 -11.36 6.60 -3.67
C PRO A 58 -12.32 7.20 -4.70
N GLU A 59 -12.44 6.55 -5.85
CA GLU A 59 -13.46 6.87 -6.84
C GLU A 59 -14.85 6.44 -6.35
N THR A 60 -14.91 5.34 -5.62
CA THR A 60 -16.13 4.84 -5.00
C THR A 60 -16.55 5.71 -3.82
N LYS A 61 -17.57 6.54 -4.02
CA LYS A 61 -18.08 7.49 -3.00
C LYS A 61 -19.32 6.98 -2.25
N SER A 62 -19.97 5.94 -2.76
CA SER A 62 -21.16 5.38 -2.14
C SER A 62 -20.88 4.78 -0.77
N LYS A 63 -21.86 4.82 0.11
CA LYS A 63 -21.79 4.08 1.37
C LYS A 63 -21.95 2.60 1.10
N LEU A 64 -21.13 1.80 1.75
CA LEU A 64 -21.17 0.36 1.70
C LEU A 64 -22.18 -0.13 2.75
N GLU A 65 -23.07 -1.02 2.37
CA GLU A 65 -24.06 -1.57 3.28
C GLU A 65 -23.40 -2.32 4.43
N TYR A 66 -22.42 -3.17 4.09
CA TYR A 66 -21.68 -3.97 5.06
C TYR A 66 -20.30 -4.34 4.52
N GLU A 67 -19.28 -4.19 5.34
CA GLU A 67 -17.92 -4.69 5.11
C GLU A 67 -17.39 -5.34 6.39
N CYS A 68 -16.70 -6.45 6.23
CA CYS A 68 -16.15 -7.23 7.32
C CYS A 68 -14.67 -7.52 7.12
N GLN A 69 -13.88 -7.27 8.15
CA GLN A 69 -12.53 -7.74 8.31
C GLN A 69 -12.57 -8.98 9.20
N TYR A 70 -12.05 -10.10 8.73
CA TYR A 70 -12.05 -11.35 9.49
C TYR A 70 -10.65 -11.97 9.48
N GLU A 71 -10.02 -11.99 10.65
CA GLU A 71 -8.67 -12.55 10.85
C GLU A 71 -7.64 -12.08 9.81
N GLU A 72 -7.74 -10.82 9.41
CA GLU A 72 -6.83 -10.18 8.46
C GLU A 72 -6.04 -9.07 9.18
N THR A 73 -4.82 -8.79 8.70
CA THR A 73 -4.14 -7.57 9.10
C THR A 73 -4.85 -6.35 8.52
N ASN A 74 -4.69 -5.19 9.14
CA ASN A 74 -5.28 -3.96 8.63
C ASN A 74 -4.80 -3.66 7.19
N PHE A 75 -3.52 -3.91 6.91
CA PHE A 75 -2.98 -3.75 5.56
C PHE A 75 -3.59 -4.75 4.57
N GLY A 76 -3.69 -6.02 4.94
CA GLY A 76 -4.32 -7.06 4.13
C GLY A 76 -5.77 -6.72 3.79
N PHE A 77 -6.52 -6.22 4.77
CA PHE A 77 -7.89 -5.78 4.57
C PHE A 77 -7.99 -4.57 3.61
N ILE A 78 -7.18 -3.53 3.82
CA ILE A 78 -7.11 -2.36 2.92
C ILE A 78 -6.73 -2.80 1.49
N GLN A 79 -5.79 -3.74 1.35
CA GLN A 79 -5.39 -4.29 0.06
C GLN A 79 -6.54 -5.06 -0.61
N ARG A 80 -7.31 -5.82 0.17
CA ARG A 80 -8.50 -6.52 -0.33
C ARG A 80 -9.58 -5.53 -0.80
N LEU A 81 -9.85 -4.47 -0.03
CA LEU A 81 -10.77 -3.40 -0.42
C LEU A 81 -10.30 -2.70 -1.71
N ALA A 82 -9.02 -2.39 -1.82
CA ALA A 82 -8.46 -1.79 -3.04
C ALA A 82 -8.73 -2.66 -4.27
N ARG A 83 -8.51 -3.95 -4.18
CA ARG A 83 -8.79 -4.91 -5.27
C ARG A 83 -10.28 -5.04 -5.56
N GLN A 84 -11.11 -5.13 -4.54
CA GLN A 84 -12.56 -5.33 -4.65
C GLN A 84 -13.23 -4.13 -5.35
N TYR A 85 -12.81 -2.92 -4.99
CA TYR A 85 -13.37 -1.67 -5.53
C TYR A 85 -12.54 -1.07 -6.67
N GLN A 86 -11.47 -1.76 -7.09
CA GLN A 86 -10.57 -1.33 -8.18
C GLN A 86 -9.91 0.03 -7.91
N GLU A 87 -9.58 0.28 -6.66
CA GLU A 87 -8.88 1.48 -6.22
C GLU A 87 -7.35 1.26 -6.24
N TRP A 88 -6.62 2.32 -6.45
CA TRP A 88 -5.16 2.28 -6.34
C TRP A 88 -4.73 2.22 -4.87
N LEU A 89 -3.69 1.46 -4.61
CA LEU A 89 -3.05 1.38 -3.30
C LEU A 89 -1.54 1.37 -3.50
N TYR A 90 -0.85 2.38 -3.00
CA TYR A 90 0.60 2.47 -3.03
C TYR A 90 1.12 3.41 -1.94
N TYR A 91 2.42 3.37 -1.70
CA TYR A 91 3.11 4.28 -0.79
C TYR A 91 3.98 5.24 -1.60
N ASP A 92 3.79 6.55 -1.41
CA ASP A 92 4.46 7.60 -2.20
C ASP A 92 5.83 8.03 -1.63
N GLY A 93 6.25 7.39 -0.52
CA GLY A 93 7.45 7.74 0.24
C GLY A 93 7.15 8.49 1.54
N GLN A 94 5.95 9.03 1.70
CA GLN A 94 5.49 9.72 2.92
C GLN A 94 4.13 9.20 3.39
N ASN A 95 3.21 8.98 2.47
CA ASN A 95 1.82 8.64 2.74
C ASN A 95 1.43 7.31 2.07
N LEU A 96 0.54 6.59 2.71
CA LEU A 96 -0.22 5.53 2.06
C LEU A 96 -1.30 6.18 1.19
N VAL A 97 -1.25 5.96 -0.11
CA VAL A 97 -2.25 6.50 -1.04
C VAL A 97 -3.28 5.42 -1.34
N PHE A 98 -4.55 5.71 -1.07
CA PHE A 98 -5.68 4.86 -1.40
C PHE A 98 -6.67 5.64 -2.29
N GLY A 99 -6.88 5.15 -3.51
CA GLY A 99 -7.76 5.79 -4.48
C GLY A 99 -6.98 6.43 -5.63
N LYS A 100 -7.53 7.48 -6.20
CA LYS A 100 -6.98 8.09 -7.40
C LYS A 100 -5.53 8.53 -7.21
N PRO A 101 -4.58 8.05 -8.06
CA PRO A 101 -3.20 8.45 -7.95
C PRO A 101 -3.03 9.94 -8.23
N GLN A 102 -2.18 10.57 -7.42
CA GLN A 102 -1.74 11.93 -7.67
C GLN A 102 -0.39 11.87 -8.39
N PRO A 103 -0.32 12.26 -9.66
CA PRO A 103 0.95 12.25 -10.37
C PRO A 103 1.92 13.26 -9.72
N GLY A 104 3.04 12.74 -9.25
CA GLY A 104 4.16 13.54 -8.78
C GLY A 104 4.99 14.13 -9.93
N SER A 105 6.03 14.86 -9.60
CA SER A 105 7.02 15.32 -10.58
C SER A 105 7.77 14.13 -11.19
N THR A 106 7.97 14.17 -12.50
CA THR A 106 8.77 13.16 -13.18
C THR A 106 10.25 13.37 -12.87
N THR A 107 10.92 12.35 -12.33
CA THR A 107 12.36 12.34 -12.13
C THR A 107 13.00 11.55 -13.24
N LYS A 108 13.96 12.16 -13.94
CA LYS A 108 14.74 11.49 -14.98
C LYS A 108 15.98 10.88 -14.36
N LEU A 109 16.17 9.57 -14.53
CA LEU A 109 17.37 8.85 -14.12
C LEU A 109 18.05 8.28 -15.37
N ILE A 110 19.37 8.38 -15.43
CA ILE A 110 20.17 7.90 -16.56
C ILE A 110 20.85 6.60 -16.13
N TYR A 111 20.57 5.51 -16.86
CA TYR A 111 21.22 4.24 -16.62
C TYR A 111 22.71 4.31 -16.96
N GLY A 112 23.55 3.83 -16.06
CA GLY A 112 25.00 3.88 -16.15
C GLY A 112 25.65 5.10 -15.48
N GLU A 113 24.87 6.14 -15.13
CA GLU A 113 25.34 7.32 -14.40
C GLU A 113 24.77 7.34 -12.97
N GLU A 114 23.49 7.56 -12.84
CA GLU A 114 22.79 7.68 -11.55
C GLU A 114 22.15 6.36 -11.13
N LEU A 115 21.94 5.44 -12.08
CA LEU A 115 21.30 4.16 -11.87
C LEU A 115 22.19 3.02 -12.37
N SER A 116 22.71 2.19 -11.46
CA SER A 116 23.58 1.06 -11.79
C SER A 116 22.83 -0.24 -12.01
N VAL A 117 21.69 -0.40 -11.35
CA VAL A 117 20.83 -1.59 -11.45
C VAL A 117 19.39 -1.14 -11.66
N LEU A 118 18.73 -1.70 -12.67
CA LEU A 118 17.31 -1.51 -12.92
C LEU A 118 16.64 -2.88 -12.95
N ASP A 119 15.72 -3.09 -12.01
CA ASP A 119 14.83 -4.26 -11.99
C ASP A 119 13.39 -3.76 -12.07
N VAL A 120 12.68 -4.15 -13.13
CA VAL A 120 11.31 -3.76 -13.37
C VAL A 120 10.45 -5.01 -13.47
N CYS A 121 9.56 -5.17 -12.49
CA CYS A 121 8.56 -6.23 -12.51
C CYS A 121 7.19 -5.64 -12.82
N SER A 122 6.56 -6.13 -13.89
CA SER A 122 5.20 -5.74 -14.27
C SER A 122 4.27 -6.95 -14.18
N GLN A 123 3.23 -6.85 -13.38
CA GLN A 123 2.23 -7.89 -13.22
C GLN A 123 0.87 -7.37 -13.68
N ALA A 124 0.36 -7.91 -14.78
CA ALA A 124 -0.98 -7.62 -15.24
C ALA A 124 -1.98 -8.57 -14.57
N LEU A 125 -2.91 -8.01 -13.81
CA LEU A 125 -4.06 -8.75 -13.30
C LEU A 125 -5.17 -8.64 -14.34
N ALA A 126 -5.61 -9.79 -14.88
CA ALA A 126 -6.79 -9.83 -15.73
C ALA A 126 -8.00 -9.37 -14.92
N ARG A 127 -8.71 -8.36 -15.41
CA ARG A 127 -9.97 -7.93 -14.79
C ARG A 127 -11.00 -9.05 -15.02
N PRO A 128 -11.71 -9.48 -13.98
CA PRO A 128 -12.84 -10.38 -14.20
C PRO A 128 -13.86 -9.66 -15.09
N ILE A 129 -14.17 -10.26 -16.22
CA ILE A 129 -15.27 -9.79 -17.08
C ILE A 129 -16.53 -10.01 -16.27
N LYS A 130 -17.22 -8.92 -15.90
CA LYS A 130 -18.56 -9.03 -15.34
C LYS A 130 -19.46 -9.54 -16.45
N GLY A 131 -19.71 -10.85 -16.47
CA GLY A 131 -20.77 -11.44 -17.23
C GLY A 131 -22.10 -10.84 -16.76
N LYS A 132 -22.95 -10.47 -17.69
CA LYS A 132 -24.34 -10.14 -17.37
C LYS A 132 -25.08 -11.39 -16.89
#